data_786c54175c57f3586cbd46aee05ad3d3
#
_entry.id   786c54175c57f3586cbd46aee05ad3d3
#
_cell.length_a   1.000
_cell.length_b   1.000
_cell.length_c   1.000
_cell.angle_alpha   90.00
_cell.angle_beta   90.00
_cell.angle_gamma   90.00
#
_symmetry.space_group_name_H-M   'P 1'
#
loop_
_entity.id
_entity.type
_entity.pdbx_description
1 polymer ?
#
loop_
_entity_poly.entity_id
_entity_poly.type
_entity_poly.pdbx_seq_one_letter_code
_entity_poly.pdbx_strand_id
1 'polypeptide(L)'
;VSTRRLFAAVRDLDPPGGGAERSLAALLNGIATAGPTLETAPEFVPMAPAENPPTHPAWTVSAFASNDRGNPIGLLESGVDFTTTDLPIEGFWSKVAWGLRERKGEQRRRKWAHDRHIARRSPQFAARVGTWLDKQEHAGGIGLTQLEWAPGAAEAFIARGMPYIMFVRDDGAFRLEERFRPVMEGAALVCAAGEGLLADIRSRFAIQKGHSVPLPIDFGGRFGTMDEVNALRTAEQEKRPDGSSPIIGIMVVTPEKGLRMYQRLLPRLLERWPEAEVHIAGGSAYPQALAHHPNARVVGHVDAATFFAGIDLHLILFETTGSWGRVIGEAGLFGVPSVTSDVGSQEEALGEGGILVDDGHDADAVIDALRAVYEDRERYGALARKHTQMVDHRRSVAAFRTGLEDLFE
;
A
#
# COMPACT_ATOMS: atom_id res chain seq x y z
N VAL A 1 24.35 24.91 -4.27
CA VAL A 1 23.67 23.76 -3.64
C VAL A 1 23.78 22.61 -4.62
N SER A 2 24.48 21.52 -4.28
CA SER A 2 24.56 20.34 -5.16
C SER A 2 23.19 19.70 -5.25
N THR A 3 22.68 19.50 -6.45
CA THR A 3 21.43 18.78 -6.69
C THR A 3 21.60 17.33 -6.28
N ARG A 4 20.75 16.84 -5.38
CA ARG A 4 20.70 15.42 -4.97
C ARG A 4 19.94 14.61 -6.02
N ARG A 5 20.33 13.36 -6.27
CA ARG A 5 19.75 12.52 -7.32
C ARG A 5 19.20 11.23 -6.74
N LEU A 6 17.95 10.91 -7.09
CA LEU A 6 17.26 9.67 -6.71
C LEU A 6 16.95 8.87 -7.97
N PHE A 7 17.38 7.61 -8.01
CA PHE A 7 17.19 6.69 -9.12
C PHE A 7 16.31 5.51 -8.68
N ALA A 8 15.03 5.56 -9.00
CA ALA A 8 14.10 4.49 -8.68
C ALA A 8 14.11 3.41 -9.77
N ALA A 9 14.39 2.16 -9.42
CA ALA A 9 14.34 1.03 -10.33
C ALA A 9 13.40 -0.04 -9.79
N VAL A 10 12.25 -0.24 -10.45
CA VAL A 10 11.15 -1.07 -9.97
C VAL A 10 10.52 -1.89 -11.10
N ARG A 11 9.69 -2.85 -10.73
CA ARG A 11 8.99 -3.72 -11.66
C ARG A 11 7.98 -2.96 -12.52
N ASP A 12 7.01 -2.37 -11.87
CA ASP A 12 5.92 -1.61 -12.46
C ASP A 12 5.85 -0.24 -11.78
N LEU A 13 5.43 0.77 -12.50
CA LEU A 13 5.24 2.09 -11.92
C LEU A 13 4.09 2.84 -12.59
N ASP A 14 4.11 2.97 -13.92
CA ASP A 14 3.08 3.62 -14.70
C ASP A 14 2.92 2.88 -16.05
N PRO A 15 1.82 2.13 -16.28
CA PRO A 15 0.66 1.97 -15.41
C PRO A 15 0.98 1.11 -14.15
N PRO A 16 0.32 1.41 -13.03
CA PRO A 16 0.60 0.70 -11.79
C PRO A 16 -0.01 -0.70 -11.79
N GLY A 17 0.74 -1.67 -11.22
CA GLY A 17 0.25 -3.02 -10.96
C GLY A 17 -0.70 -3.11 -9.78
N GLY A 18 -0.60 -2.17 -8.84
CA GLY A 18 -1.36 -2.17 -7.60
C GLY A 18 -1.18 -0.92 -6.75
N GLY A 19 -1.48 -1.04 -5.47
CA GLY A 19 -1.39 0.07 -4.51
C GLY A 19 0.06 0.50 -4.19
N ALA A 20 0.99 -0.45 -4.24
CA ALA A 20 2.40 -0.17 -3.95
C ALA A 20 3.02 0.77 -4.99
N GLU A 21 2.74 0.54 -6.27
CA GLU A 21 3.24 1.35 -7.38
C GLU A 21 2.61 2.75 -7.37
N ARG A 22 1.30 2.86 -7.11
CA ARG A 22 0.62 4.16 -6.93
C ARG A 22 1.22 4.98 -5.80
N SER A 23 1.48 4.34 -4.67
CA SER A 23 2.12 5.00 -3.52
C SER A 23 3.54 5.45 -3.83
N LEU A 24 4.29 4.65 -4.59
CA LEU A 24 5.64 5.05 -5.00
C LEU A 24 5.61 6.23 -5.97
N ALA A 25 4.72 6.20 -6.98
CA ALA A 25 4.57 7.32 -7.90
C ALA A 25 4.26 8.62 -7.16
N ALA A 26 3.34 8.59 -6.18
CA ALA A 26 3.02 9.75 -5.35
C ALA A 26 4.23 10.26 -4.55
N LEU A 27 5.04 9.34 -3.97
CA LEU A 27 6.27 9.73 -3.26
C LEU A 27 7.31 10.34 -4.21
N LEU A 28 7.53 9.75 -5.38
CA LEU A 28 8.50 10.26 -6.36
C LEU A 28 8.09 11.65 -6.88
N ASN A 29 6.81 11.84 -7.21
CA ASN A 29 6.27 13.15 -7.59
C ASN A 29 6.49 14.18 -6.47
N GLY A 30 6.16 13.83 -5.23
CA GLY A 30 6.34 14.71 -4.08
C GLY A 30 7.79 15.07 -3.79
N ILE A 31 8.75 14.18 -4.06
CA ILE A 31 10.18 14.46 -3.95
C ILE A 31 10.66 15.36 -5.09
N ALA A 32 10.20 15.12 -6.33
CA ALA A 32 10.59 15.88 -7.51
C ALA A 32 10.02 17.33 -7.49
N THR A 33 8.77 17.50 -7.03
CA THR A 33 8.05 18.79 -7.06
C THR A 33 8.32 19.65 -5.85
N ALA A 34 8.90 19.14 -4.78
CA ALA A 34 9.16 19.90 -3.57
C ALA A 34 10.31 20.92 -3.76
N GLY A 35 10.06 21.94 -4.55
CA GLY A 35 10.64 23.26 -4.35
C GLY A 35 10.16 23.88 -3.03
N PRO A 36 10.61 25.10 -2.65
CA PRO A 36 10.45 25.67 -1.31
C PRO A 36 9.03 26.05 -0.88
N THR A 37 7.96 25.64 -1.56
CA THR A 37 6.59 26.09 -1.28
C THR A 37 5.65 24.92 -0.97
N LEU A 38 5.63 24.52 0.30
CA LEU A 38 4.51 23.80 0.93
C LEU A 38 3.33 24.75 1.25
N GLU A 39 3.24 25.92 0.61
CA GLU A 39 2.38 27.02 1.06
C GLU A 39 0.98 27.09 0.44
N THR A 40 0.62 26.24 -0.51
CA THR A 40 -0.70 26.37 -1.16
C THR A 40 -1.46 25.05 -1.21
N ALA A 41 -1.96 24.60 -0.06
CA ALA A 41 -3.11 23.73 -0.05
C ALA A 41 -4.21 24.36 0.81
N PRO A 42 -5.44 24.50 0.31
CA PRO A 42 -6.52 25.13 1.04
C PRO A 42 -6.85 24.31 2.31
N GLU A 43 -6.91 25.04 3.41
CA GLU A 43 -7.62 24.75 4.65
C GLU A 43 -7.59 23.31 5.17
N PHE A 44 -6.45 22.84 5.63
CA PHE A 44 -6.38 21.81 6.66
C PHE A 44 -5.59 22.35 7.85
N VAL A 45 -6.19 22.19 9.06
CA VAL A 45 -5.74 22.71 10.36
C VAL A 45 -4.23 22.93 10.41
N PRO A 46 -3.76 24.17 10.59
CA PRO A 46 -2.35 24.46 10.55
C PRO A 46 -1.68 23.81 11.77
N MET A 47 -0.74 22.89 11.53
CA MET A 47 0.42 22.90 12.42
C MET A 47 1.02 24.29 12.29
N ALA A 48 1.30 24.93 13.44
CA ALA A 48 1.92 26.26 13.48
C ALA A 48 3.00 26.34 12.41
N PRO A 49 3.00 27.38 11.55
CA PRO A 49 4.01 27.51 10.53
C PRO A 49 5.36 27.50 11.22
N ALA A 50 6.25 26.60 10.80
CA ALA A 50 7.65 26.74 11.15
C ALA A 50 8.08 28.11 10.61
N GLU A 51 8.56 28.99 11.46
CA GLU A 51 8.91 30.37 11.13
C GLU A 51 9.94 30.53 10.01
N ASN A 52 10.55 29.42 9.56
CA ASN A 52 11.34 29.31 8.33
C ASN A 52 11.29 27.84 7.89
N PRO A 53 10.60 27.47 6.82
CA PRO A 53 10.73 26.13 6.28
C PRO A 53 12.19 25.92 5.87
N PRO A 54 12.84 24.82 6.30
CA PRO A 54 14.21 24.55 5.88
C PRO A 54 14.25 24.51 4.36
N THR A 55 15.20 25.22 3.76
CA THR A 55 15.47 25.17 2.32
C THR A 55 16.04 23.79 2.02
N HIS A 56 15.17 22.82 1.75
CA HIS A 56 15.59 21.48 1.37
C HIS A 56 16.33 21.52 0.03
N PRO A 57 17.40 20.74 -0.13
CA PRO A 57 18.08 20.64 -1.41
C PRO A 57 17.12 20.14 -2.48
N ALA A 58 17.26 20.69 -3.69
CA ALA A 58 16.48 20.21 -4.82
C ALA A 58 16.86 18.74 -5.16
N TRP A 59 15.85 17.90 -5.41
CA TRP A 59 16.04 16.54 -5.85
C TRP A 59 15.73 16.40 -7.34
N THR A 60 16.64 15.77 -8.07
CA THR A 60 16.33 15.24 -9.40
C THR A 60 15.92 13.78 -9.25
N VAL A 61 14.77 13.41 -9.77
CA VAL A 61 14.21 12.07 -9.67
C VAL A 61 14.16 11.44 -11.04
N SER A 62 14.83 10.29 -11.20
CA SER A 62 14.74 9.45 -12.39
C SER A 62 14.16 8.10 -12.01
N ALA A 63 13.24 7.58 -12.81
CA ALA A 63 12.57 6.31 -12.54
C ALA A 63 12.68 5.36 -13.75
N PHE A 64 12.89 4.09 -13.47
CA PHE A 64 12.97 3.00 -14.43
C PHE A 64 12.04 1.87 -14.04
N ALA A 65 11.23 1.41 -14.99
CA ALA A 65 10.35 0.27 -14.76
C ALA A 65 10.36 -0.71 -15.95
N SER A 66 10.09 -1.97 -15.68
CA SER A 66 9.96 -2.99 -16.74
C SER A 66 8.59 -2.99 -17.42
N ASN A 67 7.66 -2.21 -16.98
CA ASN A 67 6.30 -1.94 -17.47
C ASN A 67 5.83 -2.76 -18.68
N ASP A 68 5.46 -4.03 -18.49
CA ASP A 68 4.87 -4.86 -19.54
C ASP A 68 3.32 -4.83 -19.54
N ARG A 69 2.72 -4.02 -18.65
CA ARG A 69 1.25 -3.94 -18.46
C ARG A 69 0.56 -2.94 -19.38
N GLY A 70 1.27 -2.31 -20.28
CA GLY A 70 0.73 -1.36 -21.25
C GLY A 70 1.41 0.01 -21.22
N ASN A 71 0.79 0.97 -21.89
CA ASN A 71 1.33 2.33 -21.99
C ASN A 71 1.18 3.10 -20.67
N PRO A 72 2.11 4.02 -20.35
CA PRO A 72 1.95 4.96 -19.24
C PRO A 72 0.61 5.69 -19.29
N ILE A 73 0.00 5.89 -18.12
CA ILE A 73 -1.27 6.61 -17.94
C ILE A 73 -1.11 7.99 -17.31
N GLY A 74 0.14 8.44 -17.13
CA GLY A 74 0.44 9.78 -16.65
C GLY A 74 0.40 9.91 -15.11
N LEU A 75 0.72 8.85 -14.37
CA LEU A 75 0.84 8.93 -12.90
C LEU A 75 2.07 9.69 -12.44
N LEU A 76 3.12 9.73 -13.27
CA LEU A 76 4.33 10.46 -12.97
C LEU A 76 4.26 11.86 -13.56
N GLU A 77 4.52 12.86 -12.73
CA GLU A 77 4.54 14.26 -13.14
C GLU A 77 5.82 14.60 -13.92
N SER A 78 5.82 15.73 -14.61
CA SER A 78 6.92 16.19 -15.47
C SER A 78 8.26 16.39 -14.75
N GLY A 79 8.25 16.45 -13.42
CA GLY A 79 9.46 16.51 -12.58
C GLY A 79 10.20 15.17 -12.42
N VAL A 80 9.59 14.05 -12.85
CA VAL A 80 10.21 12.72 -12.80
C VAL A 80 10.59 12.27 -14.22
N ASP A 81 11.89 12.06 -14.45
CA ASP A 81 12.37 11.47 -15.69
C ASP A 81 12.08 9.96 -15.71
N PHE A 82 11.15 9.53 -16.54
CA PHE A 82 10.67 8.16 -16.55
C PHE A 82 11.04 7.37 -17.80
N THR A 83 11.70 6.25 -17.60
CA THR A 83 12.12 5.31 -18.64
C THR A 83 11.49 3.94 -18.43
N THR A 84 10.99 3.32 -19.50
CA THR A 84 10.47 1.95 -19.48
C THR A 84 11.29 1.00 -20.31
N THR A 85 11.16 -0.30 -20.06
CA THR A 85 11.77 -1.37 -20.86
C THR A 85 10.79 -2.51 -21.08
N ASP A 86 10.92 -3.18 -22.23
CA ASP A 86 10.08 -4.33 -22.63
C ASP A 86 10.56 -5.64 -21.98
N LEU A 87 10.93 -5.66 -20.71
CA LEU A 87 11.27 -6.91 -20.03
C LEU A 87 9.96 -7.61 -19.60
N PRO A 88 9.54 -8.71 -20.27
CA PRO A 88 8.30 -9.37 -19.91
C PRO A 88 8.32 -9.87 -18.48
N ILE A 89 7.35 -9.41 -17.66
CA ILE A 89 7.19 -9.87 -16.29
C ILE A 89 6.71 -11.32 -16.28
N GLU A 90 5.78 -11.66 -17.20
CA GLU A 90 5.23 -12.97 -17.32
C GLU A 90 6.20 -13.96 -18.00
N GLY A 91 6.76 -14.86 -17.20
CA GLY A 91 7.49 -16.03 -17.67
C GLY A 91 6.74 -17.32 -17.32
N PHE A 92 7.20 -18.45 -17.82
CA PHE A 92 6.65 -19.78 -17.48
C PHE A 92 6.47 -19.96 -15.96
N TRP A 93 7.47 -19.61 -15.16
CA TRP A 93 7.43 -19.76 -13.70
C TRP A 93 6.44 -18.80 -13.02
N SER A 94 6.23 -17.62 -13.57
CA SER A 94 5.18 -16.70 -13.10
C SER A 94 3.80 -17.33 -13.32
N LYS A 95 3.53 -17.85 -14.51
CA LYS A 95 2.27 -18.56 -14.81
C LYS A 95 2.05 -19.78 -13.93
N VAL A 96 3.12 -20.54 -13.65
CA VAL A 96 3.07 -21.67 -12.70
C VAL A 96 2.74 -21.19 -11.28
N ALA A 97 3.40 -20.13 -10.81
CA ALA A 97 3.13 -19.58 -9.47
C ALA A 97 1.69 -19.05 -9.34
N TRP A 98 1.17 -18.39 -10.39
CA TRP A 98 -0.23 -17.95 -10.44
C TRP A 98 -1.22 -19.11 -10.46
N GLY A 99 -0.98 -20.12 -11.29
CA GLY A 99 -1.85 -21.31 -11.33
C GLY A 99 -1.89 -22.10 -10.01
N LEU A 100 -0.79 -22.08 -9.24
CA LEU A 100 -0.72 -22.66 -7.90
C LEU A 100 -1.44 -21.82 -6.83
N ARG A 101 -1.68 -20.54 -7.09
CA ARG A 101 -2.37 -19.63 -6.16
C ARG A 101 -3.81 -20.08 -5.87
N GLU A 102 -4.45 -20.68 -6.85
CA GLU A 102 -5.85 -21.11 -6.76
C GLU A 102 -6.04 -22.50 -6.14
N ARG A 103 -4.96 -23.25 -5.92
CA ARG A 103 -5.02 -24.63 -5.40
C ARG A 103 -4.76 -24.68 -3.89
N LYS A 104 -5.70 -25.30 -3.16
CA LYS A 104 -5.54 -25.53 -1.70
C LYS A 104 -4.28 -26.34 -1.41
N GLY A 105 -3.46 -25.91 -0.45
CA GLY A 105 -2.30 -26.66 0.05
C GLY A 105 -0.98 -26.49 -0.73
N GLU A 106 -0.94 -25.65 -1.77
CA GLU A 106 0.26 -25.51 -2.63
C GLU A 106 1.15 -24.29 -2.32
N GLN A 107 1.03 -23.68 -1.16
CA GLN A 107 1.84 -22.50 -0.78
C GLN A 107 3.35 -22.75 -0.96
N ARG A 108 3.84 -23.95 -0.61
CA ARG A 108 5.28 -24.28 -0.74
C ARG A 108 5.73 -24.35 -2.20
N ARG A 109 4.93 -24.92 -3.08
CA ARG A 109 5.23 -24.98 -4.53
C ARG A 109 5.13 -23.62 -5.17
N ARG A 110 4.15 -22.83 -4.77
CA ARG A 110 4.01 -21.42 -5.21
C ARG A 110 5.22 -20.58 -4.79
N LYS A 111 5.65 -20.66 -3.52
CA LYS A 111 6.86 -20.01 -3.01
C LYS A 111 8.07 -20.40 -3.87
N TRP A 112 8.25 -21.68 -4.12
CA TRP A 112 9.35 -22.18 -4.94
C TRP A 112 9.29 -21.68 -6.39
N ALA A 113 8.13 -21.70 -7.03
CA ALA A 113 7.97 -21.19 -8.40
C ALA A 113 8.22 -19.69 -8.49
N HIS A 114 7.75 -18.94 -7.51
CA HIS A 114 7.97 -17.49 -7.40
C HIS A 114 9.48 -17.18 -7.18
N ASP A 115 10.13 -17.88 -6.27
CA ASP A 115 11.56 -17.74 -6.04
C ASP A 115 12.38 -18.04 -7.31
N ARG A 116 12.04 -19.13 -8.03
CA ARG A 116 12.66 -19.46 -9.33
C ARG A 116 12.44 -18.36 -10.37
N HIS A 117 11.25 -17.79 -10.40
CA HIS A 117 10.94 -16.69 -11.33
C HIS A 117 11.84 -15.49 -11.07
N ILE A 118 11.90 -15.03 -9.82
CA ILE A 118 12.76 -13.90 -9.42
C ILE A 118 14.23 -14.22 -9.73
N ALA A 119 14.72 -15.39 -9.31
CA ALA A 119 16.11 -15.81 -9.56
C ALA A 119 16.52 -15.72 -11.03
N ARG A 120 15.62 -16.14 -11.92
CA ARG A 120 15.89 -16.16 -13.37
C ARG A 120 15.84 -14.78 -14.01
N ARG A 121 14.99 -13.88 -13.47
CA ARG A 121 14.76 -12.56 -14.07
C ARG A 121 15.62 -11.45 -13.44
N SER A 122 16.02 -11.58 -12.19
CA SER A 122 16.83 -10.56 -11.52
C SER A 122 18.10 -10.18 -12.28
N PRO A 123 18.92 -11.12 -12.84
CA PRO A 123 20.10 -10.73 -13.60
C PRO A 123 19.76 -9.96 -14.89
N GLN A 124 18.65 -10.30 -15.55
CA GLN A 124 18.20 -9.59 -16.74
C GLN A 124 17.73 -8.17 -16.39
N PHE A 125 17.03 -8.03 -15.27
CA PHE A 125 16.63 -6.73 -14.76
C PHE A 125 17.84 -5.89 -14.33
N ALA A 126 18.80 -6.49 -13.61
CA ALA A 126 20.05 -5.85 -13.23
C ALA A 126 20.81 -5.29 -14.44
N ALA A 127 20.95 -6.08 -15.51
CA ALA A 127 21.60 -5.65 -16.74
C ALA A 127 20.89 -4.45 -17.38
N ARG A 128 19.57 -4.43 -17.38
CA ARG A 128 18.78 -3.31 -17.94
C ARG A 128 18.85 -2.05 -17.09
N VAL A 129 18.71 -2.20 -15.79
CA VAL A 129 18.90 -1.08 -14.84
C VAL A 129 20.33 -0.53 -14.99
N GLY A 130 21.32 -1.41 -15.10
CA GLY A 130 22.69 -1.01 -15.33
C GLY A 130 22.89 -0.18 -16.60
N THR A 131 22.37 -0.66 -17.74
CA THR A 131 22.41 0.08 -19.00
C THR A 131 21.70 1.43 -18.95
N TRP A 132 20.60 1.50 -18.20
CA TRP A 132 19.89 2.77 -17.96
C TRP A 132 20.73 3.73 -17.13
N LEU A 133 21.30 3.27 -16.01
CA LEU A 133 22.15 4.09 -15.14
C LEU A 133 23.41 4.60 -15.88
N ASP A 134 24.00 3.80 -16.76
CA ASP A 134 25.19 4.20 -17.54
C ASP A 134 24.91 5.38 -18.51
N LYS A 135 23.64 5.63 -18.81
CA LYS A 135 23.18 6.79 -19.62
C LYS A 135 22.85 8.01 -18.76
N GLN A 136 22.84 7.86 -17.45
CA GLN A 136 22.50 8.91 -16.50
C GLN A 136 23.76 9.44 -15.80
N GLU A 137 23.75 10.68 -15.36
CA GLU A 137 24.76 11.18 -14.42
C GLU A 137 24.48 10.62 -13.01
N HIS A 138 24.82 9.37 -12.76
CA HIS A 138 24.46 8.68 -11.52
C HIS A 138 25.48 8.89 -10.36
N ALA A 139 26.62 9.49 -10.63
CA ALA A 139 27.64 9.74 -9.60
C ALA A 139 27.07 10.57 -8.43
N GLY A 140 27.25 10.06 -7.20
CA GLY A 140 26.72 10.69 -5.98
C GLY A 140 25.19 10.57 -5.82
N GLY A 141 24.52 9.79 -6.66
CA GLY A 141 23.10 9.51 -6.54
C GLY A 141 22.80 8.34 -5.60
N ILE A 142 21.51 8.20 -5.25
CA ILE A 142 20.98 7.11 -4.42
C ILE A 142 20.02 6.28 -5.24
N GLY A 143 20.15 4.95 -5.18
CA GLY A 143 19.20 4.00 -5.73
C GLY A 143 17.97 3.84 -4.84
N LEU A 144 16.81 3.55 -5.42
CA LEU A 144 15.60 3.15 -4.72
C LEU A 144 15.00 1.94 -5.42
N THR A 145 14.62 0.94 -4.65
CA THR A 145 13.91 -0.22 -5.17
C THR A 145 12.88 -0.77 -4.20
N GLN A 146 11.95 -1.57 -4.71
CA GLN A 146 10.90 -2.22 -3.92
C GLN A 146 10.46 -3.54 -4.54
N LEU A 147 9.79 -4.38 -3.73
CA LEU A 147 9.11 -5.60 -4.17
C LEU A 147 10.03 -6.63 -4.85
N GLU A 148 9.46 -7.44 -5.74
CA GLU A 148 10.04 -8.66 -6.30
C GLU A 148 11.36 -8.45 -7.07
N TRP A 149 11.53 -7.29 -7.70
CA TRP A 149 12.70 -7.00 -8.53
C TRP A 149 13.85 -6.31 -7.79
N ALA A 150 13.66 -6.04 -6.50
CA ALA A 150 14.68 -5.42 -5.66
C ALA A 150 16.04 -6.14 -5.72
N PRO A 151 16.14 -7.49 -5.75
CA PRO A 151 17.44 -8.15 -5.88
C PRO A 151 18.21 -7.74 -7.14
N GLY A 152 17.55 -7.65 -8.29
CA GLY A 152 18.21 -7.23 -9.54
C GLY A 152 18.54 -5.74 -9.56
N ALA A 153 17.69 -4.87 -9.03
CA ALA A 153 17.98 -3.44 -8.93
C ALA A 153 19.17 -3.18 -7.98
N ALA A 154 19.16 -3.81 -6.79
CA ALA A 154 20.26 -3.69 -5.82
C ALA A 154 21.60 -4.13 -6.40
N GLU A 155 21.62 -5.25 -7.15
CA GLU A 155 22.81 -5.72 -7.86
C GLU A 155 23.38 -4.64 -8.81
N ALA A 156 22.49 -3.98 -9.59
CA ALA A 156 22.90 -2.92 -10.51
C ALA A 156 23.44 -1.67 -9.80
N PHE A 157 22.84 -1.28 -8.66
CA PHE A 157 23.32 -0.17 -7.83
C PHE A 157 24.68 -0.47 -7.20
N ILE A 158 24.82 -1.65 -6.58
CA ILE A 158 26.07 -2.10 -5.94
C ILE A 158 27.21 -2.15 -6.96
N ALA A 159 26.97 -2.68 -8.16
CA ALA A 159 27.98 -2.74 -9.22
C ALA A 159 28.52 -1.36 -9.66
N ARG A 160 27.80 -0.28 -9.33
CA ARG A 160 28.19 1.12 -9.62
C ARG A 160 28.62 1.90 -8.38
N GLY A 161 28.77 1.23 -7.24
CA GLY A 161 29.12 1.88 -5.98
C GLY A 161 28.06 2.84 -5.47
N MET A 162 26.80 2.70 -5.91
CA MET A 162 25.69 3.53 -5.48
C MET A 162 25.07 2.98 -4.21
N PRO A 163 24.94 3.78 -3.14
CA PRO A 163 24.08 3.43 -2.02
C PRO A 163 22.63 3.30 -2.50
N TYR A 164 21.85 2.44 -1.85
CA TYR A 164 20.45 2.28 -2.23
C TYR A 164 19.52 2.14 -1.04
N ILE A 165 18.26 2.44 -1.31
CA ILE A 165 17.13 2.30 -0.39
C ILE A 165 16.32 1.10 -0.81
N MET A 166 16.01 0.22 0.15
CA MET A 166 15.01 -0.83 -0.02
C MET A 166 13.71 -0.37 0.62
N PHE A 167 12.64 -0.21 -0.17
CA PHE A 167 11.33 0.11 0.37
C PHE A 167 10.49 -1.17 0.51
N VAL A 168 10.19 -1.54 1.75
CA VAL A 168 9.36 -2.69 2.09
C VAL A 168 7.92 -2.24 2.31
N ARG A 169 7.01 -2.87 1.59
CA ARG A 169 5.60 -2.49 1.60
C ARG A 169 4.68 -3.57 2.13
N ASP A 170 5.15 -4.82 2.15
CA ASP A 170 4.41 -5.99 2.60
C ASP A 170 5.34 -7.11 3.06
N ASP A 171 4.77 -8.25 3.40
CA ASP A 171 5.49 -9.44 3.85
C ASP A 171 6.23 -10.21 2.73
N GLY A 172 6.24 -9.71 1.50
CA GLY A 172 6.86 -10.40 0.36
C GLY A 172 8.34 -10.73 0.58
N ALA A 173 9.09 -9.80 1.21
CA ALA A 173 10.48 -10.01 1.57
C ALA A 173 10.65 -11.14 2.61
N PHE A 174 9.71 -11.29 3.56
CA PHE A 174 9.75 -12.35 4.58
C PHE A 174 9.45 -13.74 4.00
N ARG A 175 8.59 -13.81 3.00
CA ARG A 175 8.28 -15.07 2.31
C ARG A 175 9.46 -15.65 1.55
N LEU A 176 10.37 -14.79 1.08
CA LEU A 176 11.58 -15.13 0.34
C LEU A 176 12.84 -14.61 1.07
N GLU A 177 12.88 -14.76 2.38
CA GLU A 177 13.86 -14.18 3.31
C GLU A 177 15.31 -14.39 2.86
N GLU A 178 15.68 -15.63 2.50
CA GLU A 178 17.06 -15.95 2.06
C GLU A 178 17.48 -15.13 0.83
N ARG A 179 16.56 -14.86 -0.08
CA ARG A 179 16.81 -14.06 -1.29
C ARG A 179 16.90 -12.58 -1.00
N PHE A 180 16.04 -12.09 -0.09
CA PHE A 180 15.98 -10.67 0.24
C PHE A 180 16.96 -10.26 1.32
N ARG A 181 17.52 -11.20 2.08
CA ARG A 181 18.51 -10.91 3.14
C ARG A 181 19.69 -10.05 2.63
N PRO A 182 20.41 -10.40 1.55
CA PRO A 182 21.48 -9.55 1.04
C PRO A 182 21.01 -8.17 0.61
N VAL A 183 19.79 -8.06 0.08
CA VAL A 183 19.21 -6.79 -0.36
C VAL A 183 18.87 -5.90 0.84
N MET A 184 18.31 -6.48 1.90
CA MET A 184 17.92 -5.75 3.11
C MET A 184 19.13 -5.29 3.91
N GLU A 185 20.08 -6.20 4.13
CA GLU A 185 21.28 -5.95 4.95
C GLU A 185 22.32 -5.09 4.22
N GLY A 186 22.33 -5.12 2.88
CA GLY A 186 23.18 -4.27 2.04
C GLY A 186 22.62 -2.90 1.72
N ALA A 187 21.36 -2.62 2.08
CA ALA A 187 20.73 -1.32 1.85
C ALA A 187 21.31 -0.26 2.80
N ALA A 188 21.62 0.91 2.29
CA ALA A 188 22.01 2.06 3.10
C ALA A 188 20.87 2.54 4.00
N LEU A 189 19.62 2.34 3.53
CA LEU A 189 18.40 2.63 4.29
C LEU A 189 17.31 1.62 3.90
N VAL A 190 16.61 1.09 4.88
CA VAL A 190 15.39 0.33 4.68
C VAL A 190 14.20 1.21 5.10
N CYS A 191 13.36 1.59 4.14
CA CYS A 191 12.08 2.22 4.43
C CYS A 191 11.00 1.15 4.56
N ALA A 192 10.14 1.29 5.55
CA ALA A 192 9.01 0.39 5.76
C ALA A 192 7.68 1.16 5.77
N ALA A 193 6.63 0.52 5.32
CA ALA A 193 5.28 1.08 5.38
C ALA A 193 4.73 0.99 6.81
N GLY A 194 5.18 1.88 7.69
CA GLY A 194 4.82 1.96 9.10
C GLY A 194 5.85 1.35 10.06
N GLU A 195 5.75 1.72 11.33
CA GLU A 195 6.66 1.28 12.41
C GLU A 195 6.49 -0.21 12.74
N GLY A 196 5.26 -0.73 12.74
CA GLY A 196 5.00 -2.15 12.99
C GLY A 196 5.72 -3.04 11.98
N LEU A 197 5.63 -2.73 10.68
CA LEU A 197 6.37 -3.45 9.66
C LEU A 197 7.89 -3.26 9.81
N LEU A 198 8.35 -2.07 10.20
CA LEU A 198 9.76 -1.81 10.45
C LEU A 198 10.30 -2.62 11.63
N ALA A 199 9.53 -2.79 12.69
CA ALA A 199 9.87 -3.64 13.83
C ALA A 199 10.01 -5.12 13.41
N ASP A 200 9.09 -5.62 12.58
CA ASP A 200 9.16 -6.97 12.01
C ASP A 200 10.42 -7.17 11.15
N ILE A 201 10.78 -6.16 10.35
CA ILE A 201 12.02 -6.18 9.56
C ILE A 201 13.23 -6.27 10.47
N ARG A 202 13.33 -5.42 11.49
CA ARG A 202 14.46 -5.40 12.43
C ARG A 202 14.60 -6.71 13.20
N SER A 203 13.51 -7.43 13.43
CA SER A 203 13.53 -8.73 14.11
C SER A 203 14.15 -9.86 13.26
N ARG A 204 14.19 -9.69 11.92
CA ARG A 204 14.60 -10.74 10.95
C ARG A 204 15.87 -10.43 10.18
N PHE A 205 16.18 -9.16 9.98
CA PHE A 205 17.28 -8.69 9.15
C PHE A 205 18.18 -7.73 9.93
N ALA A 206 19.49 -7.87 9.76
CA ALA A 206 20.48 -6.95 10.33
C ALA A 206 20.61 -5.69 9.46
N ILE A 207 19.55 -4.88 9.41
CA ILE A 207 19.56 -3.64 8.62
C ILE A 207 20.42 -2.55 9.26
N GLN A 208 21.09 -1.73 8.44
CA GLN A 208 21.96 -0.65 8.91
C GLN A 208 21.15 0.52 9.48
N LYS A 209 20.26 1.08 8.67
CA LYS A 209 19.34 2.15 9.04
C LYS A 209 17.91 1.76 8.63
N GLY A 210 16.93 2.10 9.44
CA GLY A 210 15.52 1.83 9.15
C GLY A 210 14.65 3.04 9.43
N HIS A 211 13.74 3.37 8.49
CA HIS A 211 12.85 4.52 8.57
C HIS A 211 11.42 4.15 8.21
N SER A 212 10.47 4.64 8.99
CA SER A 212 9.04 4.43 8.76
C SER A 212 8.50 5.51 7.83
N VAL A 213 7.79 5.07 6.78
CA VAL A 213 7.15 5.96 5.81
C VAL A 213 5.69 5.52 5.66
N PRO A 214 4.73 6.22 6.25
CA PRO A 214 3.31 5.96 6.04
C PRO A 214 2.96 5.93 4.56
N LEU A 215 2.08 5.02 4.13
CA LEU A 215 1.70 5.00 2.72
C LEU A 215 0.73 6.13 2.41
N PRO A 216 0.99 6.93 1.36
CA PRO A 216 0.12 8.04 1.02
C PRO A 216 -1.25 7.59 0.55
N ILE A 217 -2.27 8.31 0.98
CA ILE A 217 -3.59 8.28 0.38
C ILE A 217 -3.67 9.46 -0.55
N ASP A 218 -4.02 9.19 -1.81
CA ASP A 218 -4.02 10.19 -2.86
C ASP A 218 -5.27 11.06 -2.74
N PHE A 219 -5.11 12.20 -2.07
CA PHE A 219 -6.14 13.24 -2.01
C PHE A 219 -6.06 14.12 -3.27
N GLY A 220 -7.19 14.34 -3.89
CA GLY A 220 -7.30 15.20 -5.07
C GLY A 220 -7.06 14.51 -6.40
N GLY A 221 -6.42 13.32 -6.40
CA GLY A 221 -6.25 12.53 -7.61
C GLY A 221 -7.39 11.54 -7.85
N ARG A 222 -7.48 10.51 -6.98
CA ARG A 222 -8.45 9.42 -7.17
C ARG A 222 -9.82 9.68 -6.55
N PHE A 223 -9.88 10.38 -5.43
CA PHE A 223 -11.09 10.55 -4.64
C PHE A 223 -11.68 11.96 -4.75
N GLY A 224 -11.00 12.87 -5.44
CA GLY A 224 -11.43 14.25 -5.57
C GLY A 224 -11.21 15.07 -4.29
N THR A 225 -11.89 16.21 -4.22
CA THR A 225 -11.88 17.09 -3.06
C THR A 225 -12.75 16.53 -1.93
N MET A 226 -12.59 17.05 -0.70
CA MET A 226 -13.44 16.65 0.43
C MET A 226 -14.91 16.99 0.20
N ASP A 227 -15.23 18.04 -0.54
CA ASP A 227 -16.60 18.38 -0.89
C ASP A 227 -17.21 17.33 -1.82
N GLU A 228 -16.45 16.86 -2.83
CA GLU A 228 -16.87 15.77 -3.73
C GLU A 228 -17.03 14.45 -2.97
N VAL A 229 -16.13 14.13 -2.04
CA VAL A 229 -16.22 12.95 -1.15
C VAL A 229 -17.51 13.03 -0.29
N ASN A 230 -17.77 14.17 0.32
CA ASN A 230 -18.97 14.39 1.13
C ASN A 230 -20.26 14.31 0.28
N ALA A 231 -20.26 14.95 -0.90
CA ALA A 231 -21.39 14.90 -1.81
C ALA A 231 -21.70 13.47 -2.28
N LEU A 232 -20.66 12.71 -2.63
CA LEU A 232 -20.82 11.30 -3.02
C LEU A 232 -21.35 10.46 -1.84
N ARG A 233 -20.80 10.67 -0.63
CA ARG A 233 -21.26 9.96 0.58
C ARG A 233 -22.75 10.24 0.84
N THR A 234 -23.16 11.49 0.79
CA THR A 234 -24.57 11.89 0.96
C THR A 234 -25.45 11.23 -0.11
N ALA A 235 -25.06 11.32 -1.39
CA ALA A 235 -25.83 10.76 -2.48
C ALA A 235 -25.99 9.22 -2.39
N GLU A 236 -24.97 8.49 -1.93
CA GLU A 236 -25.08 7.04 -1.72
C GLU A 236 -25.95 6.69 -0.51
N GLN A 237 -25.90 7.48 0.56
CA GLN A 237 -26.76 7.28 1.74
C GLN A 237 -28.23 7.59 1.44
N GLU A 238 -28.52 8.63 0.67
CA GLU A 238 -29.89 9.01 0.27
C GLU A 238 -30.59 7.95 -0.61
N LYS A 239 -29.84 7.07 -1.28
CA LYS A 239 -30.41 5.93 -2.02
C LYS A 239 -30.98 4.85 -1.11
N ARG A 240 -30.68 4.91 0.17
CA ARG A 240 -31.07 3.91 1.15
C ARG A 240 -32.34 4.37 1.89
N PRO A 241 -33.36 3.51 2.03
CA PRO A 241 -34.53 3.82 2.87
C PRO A 241 -34.13 4.06 4.33
N ASP A 242 -34.89 4.90 5.03
CA ASP A 242 -34.70 5.07 6.46
C ASP A 242 -34.86 3.73 7.20
N GLY A 243 -33.94 3.47 8.14
CA GLY A 243 -33.90 2.19 8.86
C GLY A 243 -33.31 1.02 8.06
N SER A 244 -32.59 1.31 6.97
CA SER A 244 -31.90 0.28 6.21
C SER A 244 -30.94 -0.55 7.06
N SER A 245 -30.76 -1.80 6.66
CA SER A 245 -29.78 -2.74 7.24
C SER A 245 -28.35 -2.15 7.23
N PRO A 246 -27.56 -2.40 8.29
CA PRO A 246 -26.15 -2.03 8.27
C PRO A 246 -25.39 -2.75 7.17
N ILE A 247 -24.60 -2.03 6.40
CA ILE A 247 -23.76 -2.59 5.32
C ILE A 247 -22.31 -2.65 5.78
N ILE A 248 -21.77 -3.87 5.86
CA ILE A 248 -20.37 -4.13 6.15
C ILE A 248 -19.65 -4.38 4.81
N GLY A 249 -18.68 -3.54 4.49
CA GLY A 249 -17.88 -3.65 3.28
C GLY A 249 -16.58 -4.43 3.51
N ILE A 250 -16.29 -5.38 2.64
CA ILE A 250 -15.02 -6.10 2.57
C ILE A 250 -14.41 -5.84 1.20
N MET A 251 -13.21 -5.26 1.16
CA MET A 251 -12.53 -4.96 -0.10
C MET A 251 -11.25 -5.77 -0.25
N VAL A 252 -11.06 -6.34 -1.43
CA VAL A 252 -9.87 -7.11 -1.83
C VAL A 252 -9.63 -8.34 -0.95
N VAL A 253 -10.40 -9.38 -1.19
CA VAL A 253 -10.23 -10.70 -0.54
C VAL A 253 -9.17 -11.52 -1.27
N THR A 254 -8.16 -11.98 -0.54
CA THR A 254 -7.16 -12.95 -0.98
C THR A 254 -6.83 -13.91 0.17
N PRO A 255 -6.13 -15.03 -0.08
CA PRO A 255 -5.69 -15.89 1.01
C PRO A 255 -4.92 -15.14 2.10
N GLU A 256 -4.06 -14.19 1.72
CA GLU A 256 -3.27 -13.38 2.65
C GLU A 256 -4.12 -12.28 3.34
N LYS A 257 -5.22 -11.88 2.71
CA LYS A 257 -6.18 -10.89 3.21
C LYS A 257 -7.46 -11.57 3.68
N GLY A 258 -7.33 -12.46 4.64
CA GLY A 258 -8.40 -12.97 5.47
C GLY A 258 -9.39 -13.93 4.82
N LEU A 259 -9.17 -14.48 3.62
CA LEU A 259 -10.15 -15.38 2.98
C LEU A 259 -10.65 -16.47 3.94
N ARG A 260 -9.75 -17.14 4.67
CA ARG A 260 -10.11 -18.21 5.60
C ARG A 260 -10.83 -17.70 6.85
N MET A 261 -10.44 -16.51 7.31
CA MET A 261 -11.10 -15.82 8.42
C MET A 261 -12.55 -15.50 8.01
N TYR A 262 -12.74 -14.87 6.85
CA TYR A 262 -14.08 -14.55 6.35
C TYR A 262 -14.96 -15.79 6.12
N GLN A 263 -14.41 -16.90 5.63
CA GLN A 263 -15.17 -18.15 5.45
C GLN A 263 -15.73 -18.70 6.78
N ARG A 264 -15.06 -18.47 7.89
CA ARG A 264 -15.51 -18.84 9.24
C ARG A 264 -16.40 -17.78 9.87
N LEU A 265 -16.05 -16.51 9.65
CA LEU A 265 -16.73 -15.38 10.25
C LEU A 265 -18.14 -15.17 9.67
N LEU A 266 -18.30 -15.15 8.34
CA LEU A 266 -19.55 -14.72 7.71
C LEU A 266 -20.77 -15.53 8.13
N PRO A 267 -20.75 -16.86 8.22
CA PRO A 267 -21.91 -17.62 8.71
C PRO A 267 -22.31 -17.21 10.14
N ARG A 268 -21.32 -17.06 11.04
CA ARG A 268 -21.58 -16.67 12.44
C ARG A 268 -22.02 -15.20 12.57
N LEU A 269 -21.41 -14.31 11.78
CA LEU A 269 -21.79 -12.91 11.73
C LEU A 269 -23.27 -12.75 11.37
N LEU A 270 -23.70 -13.39 10.29
CA LEU A 270 -25.06 -13.27 9.79
C LEU A 270 -26.09 -14.08 10.61
N GLU A 271 -25.67 -15.05 11.41
CA GLU A 271 -26.48 -15.68 12.45
C GLU A 271 -26.69 -14.76 13.65
N ARG A 272 -25.63 -14.10 14.12
CA ARG A 272 -25.66 -13.20 15.29
C ARG A 272 -26.18 -11.80 14.96
N TRP A 273 -26.11 -11.40 13.69
CA TRP A 273 -26.56 -10.08 13.18
C TRP A 273 -27.31 -10.25 11.87
N PRO A 274 -28.52 -10.85 11.91
CA PRO A 274 -29.26 -11.26 10.70
C PRO A 274 -29.74 -10.08 9.85
N GLU A 275 -29.84 -8.88 10.42
CA GLU A 275 -30.18 -7.66 9.69
C GLU A 275 -28.98 -7.04 8.95
N ALA A 276 -27.72 -7.48 9.19
CA ALA A 276 -26.57 -6.95 8.49
C ALA A 276 -26.47 -7.49 7.05
N GLU A 277 -26.05 -6.64 6.15
CA GLU A 277 -25.61 -7.02 4.80
C GLU A 277 -24.09 -6.95 4.69
N VAL A 278 -23.49 -7.88 3.93
CA VAL A 278 -22.05 -7.89 3.67
C VAL A 278 -21.80 -7.68 2.18
N HIS A 279 -21.21 -6.57 1.81
CA HIS A 279 -20.80 -6.26 0.44
C HIS A 279 -19.32 -6.60 0.23
N ILE A 280 -19.03 -7.48 -0.73
CA ILE A 280 -17.69 -8.00 -0.98
C ILE A 280 -17.21 -7.52 -2.35
N ALA A 281 -16.23 -6.62 -2.36
CA ALA A 281 -15.63 -6.08 -3.57
C ALA A 281 -14.34 -6.84 -3.95
N GLY A 282 -14.11 -7.01 -5.24
CA GLY A 282 -12.89 -7.58 -5.80
C GLY A 282 -13.14 -8.34 -7.10
N GLY A 283 -12.17 -8.28 -8.01
CA GLY A 283 -12.25 -8.90 -9.34
C GLY A 283 -11.71 -10.34 -9.42
N SER A 284 -11.25 -10.92 -8.31
CA SER A 284 -10.72 -12.29 -8.30
C SER A 284 -11.82 -13.34 -8.02
N ALA A 285 -11.50 -14.61 -8.16
CA ALA A 285 -12.42 -15.71 -7.83
C ALA A 285 -12.67 -15.87 -6.31
N TYR A 286 -11.85 -15.27 -5.45
CA TYR A 286 -11.97 -15.45 -4.00
C TYR A 286 -13.24 -14.85 -3.38
N PRO A 287 -13.75 -13.66 -3.78
CA PRO A 287 -15.03 -13.16 -3.31
C PRO A 287 -16.18 -14.15 -3.51
N GLN A 288 -16.21 -14.86 -4.64
CA GLN A 288 -17.25 -15.84 -4.94
C GLN A 288 -17.30 -16.99 -3.93
N ALA A 289 -16.18 -17.34 -3.31
CA ALA A 289 -16.12 -18.36 -2.27
C ALA A 289 -16.82 -17.91 -0.95
N LEU A 290 -17.24 -16.65 -0.85
CA LEU A 290 -17.92 -16.07 0.31
C LEU A 290 -19.42 -15.82 0.03
N ALA A 291 -19.87 -15.93 -1.23
CA ALA A 291 -21.23 -15.58 -1.65
C ALA A 291 -22.28 -16.70 -1.35
N HIS A 292 -22.02 -17.57 -0.36
CA HIS A 292 -22.92 -18.68 -0.04
C HIS A 292 -24.02 -18.31 0.96
N HIS A 293 -24.04 -17.06 1.42
CA HIS A 293 -25.02 -16.57 2.39
C HIS A 293 -25.94 -15.55 1.72
N PRO A 294 -27.28 -15.58 1.96
CA PRO A 294 -28.21 -14.67 1.30
C PRO A 294 -27.93 -13.20 1.52
N ASN A 295 -27.40 -12.82 2.68
CA ASN A 295 -27.03 -11.43 3.01
C ASN A 295 -25.56 -11.08 2.67
N ALA A 296 -24.81 -11.99 2.01
CA ALA A 296 -23.47 -11.73 1.52
C ALA A 296 -23.51 -11.53 -0.01
N ARG A 297 -23.23 -10.31 -0.46
CA ARG A 297 -23.29 -9.93 -1.87
C ARG A 297 -21.91 -9.67 -2.44
N VAL A 298 -21.50 -10.40 -3.48
CA VAL A 298 -20.30 -10.04 -4.26
C VAL A 298 -20.67 -8.96 -5.26
N VAL A 299 -20.10 -7.77 -5.08
CA VAL A 299 -20.33 -6.61 -5.94
C VAL A 299 -19.34 -6.51 -7.11
N GLY A 300 -18.34 -7.42 -7.16
CA GLY A 300 -17.37 -7.46 -8.25
C GLY A 300 -16.30 -6.38 -8.16
N HIS A 301 -15.80 -5.98 -9.33
CA HIS A 301 -14.86 -4.87 -9.43
C HIS A 301 -15.66 -3.55 -9.47
N VAL A 302 -15.53 -2.77 -8.42
CA VAL A 302 -16.25 -1.50 -8.24
C VAL A 302 -15.25 -0.37 -8.04
N ASP A 303 -15.70 0.84 -8.36
CA ASP A 303 -14.96 2.03 -7.98
C ASP A 303 -14.89 2.15 -6.44
N ALA A 304 -13.69 2.41 -5.91
CA ALA A 304 -13.48 2.44 -4.47
C ALA A 304 -14.21 3.59 -3.80
N ALA A 305 -14.34 4.76 -4.45
CA ALA A 305 -15.06 5.89 -3.90
C ALA A 305 -16.54 5.55 -3.71
N THR A 306 -17.18 5.03 -4.75
CA THR A 306 -18.57 4.58 -4.70
C THR A 306 -18.78 3.47 -3.67
N PHE A 307 -17.83 2.52 -3.60
CA PHE A 307 -17.93 1.45 -2.61
C PHE A 307 -17.90 1.96 -1.18
N PHE A 308 -16.89 2.79 -0.83
CA PHE A 308 -16.79 3.32 0.53
C PHE A 308 -17.90 4.34 0.86
N ALA A 309 -18.38 5.07 -0.14
CA ALA A 309 -19.54 5.95 0.05
C ALA A 309 -20.83 5.19 0.41
N GLY A 310 -20.97 3.94 -0.05
CA GLY A 310 -22.19 3.13 0.12
C GLY A 310 -22.23 2.23 1.35
N ILE A 311 -21.13 2.07 2.11
CA ILE A 311 -21.07 1.16 3.27
C ILE A 311 -21.08 1.92 4.61
N ASP A 312 -21.43 1.22 5.70
CA ASP A 312 -21.45 1.80 7.07
C ASP A 312 -20.22 1.43 7.87
N LEU A 313 -19.68 0.23 7.65
CA LEU A 313 -18.50 -0.32 8.31
C LEU A 313 -17.56 -0.93 7.27
N HIS A 314 -16.28 -0.81 7.49
CA HIS A 314 -15.25 -1.52 6.72
C HIS A 314 -14.64 -2.62 7.57
N LEU A 315 -14.55 -3.83 7.03
CA LEU A 315 -13.89 -4.97 7.65
C LEU A 315 -12.73 -5.43 6.79
N ILE A 316 -11.54 -5.44 7.37
CA ILE A 316 -10.36 -5.99 6.72
C ILE A 316 -9.50 -6.79 7.69
N LEU A 317 -9.33 -8.09 7.39
CA LEU A 317 -8.55 -9.02 8.20
C LEU A 317 -7.31 -9.49 7.42
N PHE A 318 -6.20 -9.58 8.10
CA PHE A 318 -4.93 -10.05 7.54
C PHE A 318 -4.47 -11.31 8.25
N GLU A 319 -4.03 -12.33 7.49
CA GLU A 319 -3.48 -13.56 8.04
C GLU A 319 -1.99 -13.47 8.40
N THR A 320 -1.30 -12.46 7.87
CA THR A 320 0.14 -12.28 8.05
C THR A 320 0.44 -10.80 8.22
N THR A 321 1.67 -10.51 8.65
CA THR A 321 2.17 -9.14 8.68
C THR A 321 1.80 -8.39 7.41
N GLY A 322 0.85 -7.50 7.54
CA GLY A 322 0.27 -6.75 6.43
C GLY A 322 1.06 -5.50 6.10
N SER A 323 0.81 -4.98 4.92
CA SER A 323 1.18 -3.60 4.58
C SER A 323 0.36 -2.60 5.41
N TRP A 324 0.60 -1.32 5.21
CA TRP A 324 -0.13 -0.19 5.84
C TRP A 324 -1.67 -0.25 5.77
N GLY A 325 -2.28 -1.14 5.05
CA GLY A 325 -3.75 -1.20 4.94
C GLY A 325 -4.37 0.07 4.35
N ARG A 326 -3.89 0.56 3.21
CA ARG A 326 -4.41 1.78 2.55
C ARG A 326 -5.94 1.88 2.47
N VAL A 327 -6.60 0.74 2.31
CA VAL A 327 -8.08 0.69 2.26
C VAL A 327 -8.75 1.14 3.55
N ILE A 328 -8.04 1.09 4.69
CA ILE A 328 -8.53 1.65 5.98
C ILE A 328 -8.61 3.17 5.87
N GLY A 329 -7.54 3.80 5.39
CA GLY A 329 -7.56 5.24 5.16
C GLY A 329 -8.50 5.65 4.03
N GLU A 330 -8.60 4.86 2.95
CA GLU A 330 -9.58 5.09 1.89
C GLU A 330 -11.02 5.06 2.44
N ALA A 331 -11.36 4.12 3.33
CA ALA A 331 -12.65 4.11 4.05
C ALA A 331 -12.80 5.32 4.98
N GLY A 332 -11.73 5.66 5.72
CA GLY A 332 -11.71 6.80 6.63
C GLY A 332 -11.98 8.14 5.95
N LEU A 333 -11.58 8.34 4.69
CA LEU A 333 -11.96 9.52 3.89
C LEU A 333 -13.46 9.74 3.85
N PHE A 334 -14.21 8.66 3.68
CA PHE A 334 -15.66 8.69 3.63
C PHE A 334 -16.31 8.68 5.03
N GLY A 335 -15.51 8.77 6.11
CA GLY A 335 -16.01 8.66 7.47
C GLY A 335 -16.55 7.27 7.77
N VAL A 336 -16.03 6.25 7.10
CA VAL A 336 -16.36 4.83 7.35
C VAL A 336 -15.35 4.26 8.31
N PRO A 337 -15.74 3.88 9.53
CA PRO A 337 -14.85 3.28 10.50
C PRO A 337 -14.50 1.84 10.11
N SER A 338 -13.35 1.36 10.60
CA SER A 338 -12.86 0.03 10.24
C SER A 338 -12.70 -0.88 11.46
N VAL A 339 -12.88 -2.19 11.23
CA VAL A 339 -12.39 -3.27 12.11
C VAL A 339 -11.31 -4.03 11.37
N THR A 340 -10.16 -4.20 12.01
CA THR A 340 -8.99 -4.88 11.42
C THR A 340 -8.25 -5.72 12.45
N SER A 341 -7.46 -6.70 11.97
CA SER A 341 -6.61 -7.53 12.83
C SER A 341 -5.31 -6.79 13.20
N ASP A 342 -4.79 -7.06 14.42
CA ASP A 342 -3.53 -6.51 14.92
C ASP A 342 -2.34 -7.23 14.30
N VAL A 343 -1.94 -6.77 13.10
CA VAL A 343 -0.76 -7.29 12.40
C VAL A 343 -0.05 -6.18 11.62
N GLY A 344 1.26 -6.15 11.69
CA GLY A 344 2.08 -5.18 10.98
C GLY A 344 1.77 -3.74 11.38
N SER A 345 1.45 -2.89 10.40
CA SER A 345 1.15 -1.46 10.62
C SER A 345 -0.35 -1.13 10.61
N GLN A 346 -1.21 -2.11 10.96
CA GLN A 346 -2.66 -1.88 10.92
C GLN A 346 -3.12 -0.93 12.04
N GLU A 347 -2.50 -0.99 13.22
CA GLU A 347 -2.76 -0.05 14.32
C GLU A 347 -2.50 1.40 13.88
N GLU A 348 -1.36 1.63 13.23
CA GLU A 348 -0.98 2.94 12.73
C GLU A 348 -1.90 3.43 11.60
N ALA A 349 -2.36 2.53 10.73
CA ALA A 349 -3.28 2.87 9.66
C ALA A 349 -4.70 3.17 10.17
N LEU A 350 -5.12 2.51 11.26
CA LEU A 350 -6.44 2.63 11.86
C LEU A 350 -6.54 3.87 12.77
N GLY A 351 -5.50 4.13 13.58
CA GLY A 351 -5.56 5.12 14.64
C GLY A 351 -6.77 4.90 15.55
N GLU A 352 -7.48 5.95 15.88
CA GLU A 352 -8.72 5.88 16.68
C GLU A 352 -9.99 5.65 15.82
N GLY A 353 -9.84 5.39 14.51
CA GLY A 353 -10.93 5.31 13.53
C GLY A 353 -11.66 3.97 13.50
N GLY A 354 -11.54 3.14 14.53
CA GLY A 354 -12.17 1.82 14.60
C GLY A 354 -11.66 0.96 15.73
N ILE A 355 -11.76 -0.36 15.59
CA ILE A 355 -11.30 -1.33 16.60
C ILE A 355 -10.30 -2.29 15.97
N LEU A 356 -9.17 -2.47 16.65
CA LEU A 356 -8.16 -3.47 16.38
C LEU A 356 -8.52 -4.76 17.12
N VAL A 357 -8.50 -5.91 16.46
CA VAL A 357 -8.74 -7.22 17.07
C VAL A 357 -7.43 -8.01 17.10
N ASP A 358 -7.08 -8.54 18.28
CA ASP A 358 -5.82 -9.26 18.51
C ASP A 358 -5.72 -10.53 17.62
N ASP A 359 -6.84 -11.25 17.46
CA ASP A 359 -6.92 -12.43 16.61
C ASP A 359 -8.10 -12.34 15.63
N GLY A 360 -7.79 -12.09 14.36
CA GLY A 360 -8.79 -12.06 13.30
C GLY A 360 -9.45 -13.43 13.02
N HIS A 361 -8.97 -14.54 13.60
CA HIS A 361 -9.61 -15.85 13.55
C HIS A 361 -10.69 -16.03 14.64
N ASP A 362 -10.68 -15.19 15.67
CA ASP A 362 -11.76 -15.15 16.68
C ASP A 362 -12.98 -14.42 16.10
N ALA A 363 -13.89 -15.21 15.54
CA ALA A 363 -15.09 -14.67 14.93
C ALA A 363 -15.99 -13.90 15.92
N ASP A 364 -16.03 -14.30 17.19
CA ASP A 364 -16.86 -13.64 18.18
C ASP A 364 -16.28 -12.27 18.55
N ALA A 365 -14.96 -12.17 18.75
CA ALA A 365 -14.28 -10.91 18.98
C ALA A 365 -14.45 -9.93 17.80
N VAL A 366 -14.35 -10.42 16.55
CA VAL A 366 -14.58 -9.60 15.36
C VAL A 366 -16.03 -9.11 15.28
N ILE A 367 -17.03 -9.96 15.58
CA ILE A 367 -18.44 -9.58 15.56
C ILE A 367 -18.76 -8.56 16.65
N ASP A 368 -18.24 -8.75 17.84
CA ASP A 368 -18.41 -7.82 18.95
C ASP A 368 -17.77 -6.46 18.65
N ALA A 369 -16.58 -6.45 18.05
CA ALA A 369 -15.91 -5.23 17.58
C ALA A 369 -16.74 -4.51 16.49
N LEU A 370 -17.27 -5.23 15.50
CA LEU A 370 -18.13 -4.65 14.45
C LEU A 370 -19.38 -4.00 15.04
N ARG A 371 -20.04 -4.66 16.00
CA ARG A 371 -21.22 -4.10 16.68
C ARG A 371 -20.88 -2.86 17.49
N ALA A 372 -19.81 -2.91 18.29
CA ALA A 372 -19.38 -1.76 19.09
C ALA A 372 -19.03 -0.55 18.20
N VAL A 373 -18.36 -0.77 17.07
CA VAL A 373 -18.08 0.31 16.11
C VAL A 373 -19.37 0.82 15.47
N TYR A 374 -20.33 -0.04 15.14
CA TYR A 374 -21.59 0.38 14.53
C TYR A 374 -22.46 1.20 15.47
N GLU A 375 -22.52 0.83 16.75
CA GLU A 375 -23.29 1.55 17.79
C GLU A 375 -22.79 2.99 17.96
N ASP A 376 -21.49 3.24 17.75
CA ASP A 376 -20.87 4.57 17.87
C ASP A 376 -20.19 5.01 16.54
N ARG A 377 -20.78 4.61 15.41
CA ARG A 377 -20.21 4.79 14.07
C ARG A 377 -19.94 6.24 13.69
N GLU A 378 -20.75 7.17 14.20
CA GLU A 378 -20.54 8.60 13.93
C GLU A 378 -19.23 9.09 14.56
N ARG A 379 -18.97 8.73 15.82
CA ARG A 379 -17.73 9.06 16.50
C ARG A 379 -16.53 8.39 15.84
N TYR A 380 -16.59 7.07 15.63
CA TYR A 380 -15.49 6.35 14.97
C TYR A 380 -15.25 6.83 13.55
N GLY A 381 -16.30 7.14 12.80
CA GLY A 381 -16.19 7.70 11.45
C GLY A 381 -15.55 9.08 11.41
N ALA A 382 -15.88 9.96 12.36
CA ALA A 382 -15.22 11.26 12.50
C ALA A 382 -13.74 11.11 12.85
N LEU A 383 -13.38 10.17 13.75
CA LEU A 383 -12.01 9.87 14.12
C LEU A 383 -11.24 9.26 12.94
N ALA A 384 -11.83 8.32 12.19
CA ALA A 384 -11.25 7.74 10.99
C ALA A 384 -10.91 8.80 9.95
N ARG A 385 -11.85 9.71 9.69
CA ARG A 385 -11.64 10.84 8.76
C ARG A 385 -10.51 11.75 9.23
N LYS A 386 -10.52 12.16 10.50
CA LYS A 386 -9.49 12.99 11.09
C LYS A 386 -8.10 12.30 10.97
N HIS A 387 -8.02 11.02 11.32
CA HIS A 387 -6.77 10.27 11.24
C HIS A 387 -6.26 10.20 9.80
N THR A 388 -7.11 9.86 8.84
CA THR A 388 -6.75 9.80 7.42
C THR A 388 -6.22 11.14 6.90
N GLN A 389 -6.82 12.24 7.30
CA GLN A 389 -6.35 13.59 6.96
C GLN A 389 -5.00 13.91 7.59
N MET A 390 -4.69 13.36 8.77
CA MET A 390 -3.40 13.50 9.42
C MET A 390 -2.28 12.69 8.73
N VAL A 391 -2.62 11.61 8.01
CA VAL A 391 -1.68 10.71 7.30
C VAL A 391 -1.79 10.94 5.79
N ASP A 392 -1.86 12.19 5.37
CA ASP A 392 -1.93 12.58 3.97
C ASP A 392 -0.59 12.32 3.22
N HIS A 393 -0.65 12.44 1.89
CA HIS A 393 0.54 12.21 1.04
C HIS A 393 1.70 13.17 1.37
N ARG A 394 1.44 14.40 1.87
CA ARG A 394 2.49 15.38 2.22
C ARG A 394 3.32 14.89 3.40
N ARG A 395 2.68 14.30 4.42
CA ARG A 395 3.39 13.67 5.54
C ARG A 395 4.19 12.47 5.10
N SER A 396 3.64 11.63 4.22
CA SER A 396 4.38 10.52 3.64
C SER A 396 5.61 10.97 2.87
N VAL A 397 5.48 12.02 2.06
CA VAL A 397 6.60 12.64 1.33
C VAL A 397 7.61 13.25 2.30
N ALA A 398 7.15 13.97 3.33
CA ALA A 398 8.02 14.56 4.33
C ALA A 398 8.80 13.49 5.11
N ALA A 399 8.13 12.42 5.57
CA ALA A 399 8.79 11.30 6.23
C ALA A 399 9.83 10.63 5.32
N PHE A 400 9.46 10.37 4.07
CA PHE A 400 10.41 9.78 3.11
C PHE A 400 11.62 10.69 2.86
N ARG A 401 11.40 12.01 2.76
CA ARG A 401 12.46 13.00 2.60
C ARG A 401 13.39 13.01 3.80
N THR A 402 12.88 13.00 5.04
CA THR A 402 13.69 12.90 6.25
C THR A 402 14.62 11.68 6.18
N GLY A 403 14.08 10.50 5.85
CA GLY A 403 14.90 9.30 5.67
C GLY A 403 15.97 9.43 4.57
N LEU A 404 15.67 10.16 3.49
CA LEU A 404 16.64 10.46 2.44
C LEU A 404 17.75 11.41 2.95
N GLU A 405 17.41 12.41 3.73
CA GLU A 405 18.36 13.40 4.26
C GLU A 405 19.33 12.78 5.26
N ASP A 406 18.85 11.85 6.10
CA ASP A 406 19.66 11.08 7.06
C ASP A 406 20.77 10.25 6.40
N LEU A 407 20.70 10.02 5.08
CA LEU A 407 21.76 9.33 4.34
C LEU A 407 22.96 10.22 4.00
N PHE A 408 22.82 11.53 4.12
CA PHE A 408 23.88 12.50 3.79
C PHE A 408 24.51 13.13 5.03
N GLU A 409 24.00 12.82 6.22
CA GLU A 409 24.57 13.14 7.51
C GLU A 409 25.52 12.03 8.00
#